data_e541c4061dec63273d1fc8fb6e48d727
#
_entry.id   e541c4061dec63273d1fc8fb6e48d727
#
_cell.length_a   1.000
_cell.length_b   1.000
_cell.length_c   1.000
_cell.angle_alpha   90.00
_cell.angle_beta   90.00
_cell.angle_gamma   90.00
#
_symmetry.space_group_name_H-M   'P 1'
#
loop_
_entity.id
_entity.type
_entity.pdbx_description
1 polymer ?
#
loop_
_entity_poly.entity_id
_entity_poly.type
_entity_poly.pdbx_seq_one_letter_code
_entity_poly.pdbx_strand_id
1 'polypeptide(L)'
;VSLLLGAIVDALGGSLEGGLRDTAVLRIAPLETAGPGDISFLSHPRYQQQLAASRAACVIVAPAMREPALARGACIVADNPYVYFARVTQLWRQHHGAAVQPGVHPSAVVDADAVVHPSASVGPLCVVERGAHIGAGTVLKSRVTVGEHCHIGARCIVHPGVVIGADGFGFAPQGGEWVKIEQLGAVRIGDDVEIGANTCIDRGALQDTVIEDGVKLDNLIQIGHNVHIGKHSAMAGCVGVAGSATIGAHCTVGGGAIVLGHLELADNVHISAATVVTRSLTKPGQYTGMFPIDDNARWEKTLPHSNNCTACESASRRWSRLSRQHERKNNSMMDIHAILKQLPHRYPFLLVDKVIELESNTRIKAIKNVTFNEPYFMGHFPGHPVMPGVLILEALAQAAGLLAFDAMGKVPDANNIYYFVGIDGARFKRPVEPGDQLILDITIDRVRGGIWKFKAVARVGEEVACEAELMCTMRSVG
;
A
#
# COMPACT_ATOMS: atom_id res chain seq x y z
N VAL A 1 -7.21 36.69 23.90
CA VAL A 1 -6.14 37.72 23.64
C VAL A 1 -5.78 37.59 22.17
N SER A 2 -6.00 38.63 21.36
CA SER A 2 -5.66 38.65 19.93
C SER A 2 -4.15 38.77 19.77
N LEU A 3 -3.60 38.05 18.80
CA LEU A 3 -2.19 38.19 18.40
C LEU A 3 -2.09 39.33 17.37
N LEU A 4 -1.19 40.29 17.59
CA LEU A 4 -1.01 41.43 16.68
C LEU A 4 -0.04 41.06 15.54
N LEU A 5 -0.24 41.57 14.30
CA LEU A 5 0.66 41.36 13.19
C LEU A 5 2.10 41.79 13.52
N GLY A 6 2.24 42.93 14.25
CA GLY A 6 3.53 43.39 14.74
C GLY A 6 4.23 42.35 15.62
N ALA A 7 3.53 41.78 16.57
CA ALA A 7 4.07 40.75 17.47
C ALA A 7 4.51 39.48 16.72
N ILE A 8 3.76 39.09 15.68
CA ILE A 8 4.16 37.98 14.82
C ILE A 8 5.50 38.24 14.13
N VAL A 9 5.65 39.43 13.51
CA VAL A 9 6.88 39.80 12.79
C VAL A 9 8.04 40.01 13.76
N ASP A 10 7.82 40.58 14.95
CA ASP A 10 8.85 40.72 15.97
C ASP A 10 9.38 39.37 16.47
N ALA A 11 8.50 38.38 16.61
CA ALA A 11 8.87 37.05 17.07
C ALA A 11 9.51 36.18 15.97
N LEU A 12 9.06 36.30 14.71
CA LEU A 12 9.40 35.34 13.64
C LEU A 12 10.22 35.97 12.50
N GLY A 13 10.40 37.31 12.51
CA GLY A 13 11.00 38.03 11.39
C GLY A 13 10.03 38.22 10.21
N GLY A 14 10.59 38.48 9.01
CA GLY A 14 9.81 38.79 7.81
C GLY A 14 9.49 40.29 7.70
N SER A 15 8.88 40.70 6.58
CA SER A 15 8.50 42.08 6.30
C SER A 15 6.97 42.21 6.25
N LEU A 16 6.40 43.00 7.16
CA LEU A 16 4.98 43.36 7.11
C LEU A 16 4.78 44.52 6.17
N GLU A 17 4.00 44.38 5.16
CA GLU A 17 3.73 45.40 4.13
C GLU A 17 2.20 45.56 3.92
N GLY A 18 1.79 46.79 3.59
CA GLY A 18 0.38 47.11 3.28
C GLY A 18 -0.58 46.99 4.46
N GLY A 19 -0.08 46.89 5.70
CA GLY A 19 -0.90 46.73 6.89
C GLY A 19 -0.32 47.43 8.12
N LEU A 20 -1.17 47.57 9.13
CA LEU A 20 -0.79 48.18 10.43
C LEU A 20 -0.27 47.10 11.38
N ARG A 21 0.77 47.41 12.14
CA ARG A 21 1.38 46.48 13.12
C ARG A 21 0.44 46.12 14.28
N ASP A 22 -0.50 47.01 14.58
CA ASP A 22 -1.52 46.83 15.63
C ASP A 22 -2.78 46.09 15.15
N THR A 23 -2.81 45.67 13.88
CA THR A 23 -3.91 44.84 13.36
C THR A 23 -3.98 43.53 14.13
N ALA A 24 -5.15 43.28 14.74
CA ALA A 24 -5.39 42.07 15.51
C ALA A 24 -5.73 40.89 14.63
N VAL A 25 -5.07 39.77 14.86
CA VAL A 25 -5.36 38.45 14.24
C VAL A 25 -6.25 37.70 15.22
N LEU A 26 -7.42 37.31 14.75
CA LEU A 26 -8.42 36.57 15.52
C LEU A 26 -8.42 35.09 15.25
N ARG A 27 -7.93 34.68 14.07
CA ARG A 27 -7.91 33.28 13.64
C ARG A 27 -6.87 33.06 12.54
N ILE A 28 -6.38 31.84 12.46
CA ILE A 28 -5.60 31.33 11.30
C ILE A 28 -6.56 30.56 10.40
N ALA A 29 -6.66 30.90 9.11
CA ALA A 29 -7.62 30.29 8.21
C ALA A 29 -7.05 30.07 6.80
N PRO A 30 -7.56 29.07 6.03
CA PRO A 30 -7.24 28.89 4.61
C PRO A 30 -7.64 30.11 3.78
N LEU A 31 -6.95 30.36 2.64
CA LEU A 31 -7.20 31.52 1.77
C LEU A 31 -8.66 31.65 1.34
N GLU A 32 -9.33 30.52 1.04
CA GLU A 32 -10.71 30.50 0.55
C GLU A 32 -11.74 30.93 1.59
N THR A 33 -11.47 30.63 2.86
CA THR A 33 -12.43 30.84 3.96
C THR A 33 -12.05 31.97 4.91
N ALA A 34 -10.87 32.57 4.69
CA ALA A 34 -10.36 33.64 5.54
C ALA A 34 -11.21 34.93 5.45
N GLY A 35 -11.48 35.54 6.61
CA GLY A 35 -12.22 36.80 6.79
C GLY A 35 -11.32 37.95 7.23
N PRO A 36 -11.91 39.13 7.50
CA PRO A 36 -11.15 40.36 7.80
C PRO A 36 -10.34 40.35 9.11
N GLY A 37 -10.54 39.35 9.97
CA GLY A 37 -9.76 39.14 11.19
C GLY A 37 -8.77 37.98 11.11
N ASP A 38 -8.62 37.34 9.95
CA ASP A 38 -7.83 36.12 9.81
C ASP A 38 -6.46 36.39 9.19
N ILE A 39 -5.45 35.60 9.61
CA ILE A 39 -4.19 35.46 8.90
C ILE A 39 -4.21 34.19 8.08
N SER A 40 -3.70 34.27 6.84
CA SER A 40 -3.60 33.12 5.93
C SER A 40 -2.20 33.01 5.32
N PHE A 41 -1.96 32.05 4.48
CA PHE A 41 -0.68 31.86 3.80
C PHE A 41 -0.85 31.31 2.38
N LEU A 42 0.09 31.64 1.51
CA LEU A 42 0.20 31.11 0.15
C LEU A 42 1.44 30.24 0.05
N SER A 43 1.27 28.92 0.12
CA SER A 43 2.41 27.98 0.07
C SER A 43 2.88 27.66 -1.34
N HIS A 44 2.03 27.83 -2.36
CA HIS A 44 2.36 27.47 -3.73
C HIS A 44 1.70 28.40 -4.75
N PRO A 45 2.41 28.84 -5.82
CA PRO A 45 1.91 29.77 -6.84
C PRO A 45 0.60 29.33 -7.53
N ARG A 46 0.31 28.04 -7.61
CA ARG A 46 -0.93 27.53 -8.20
C ARG A 46 -2.20 28.06 -7.51
N TYR A 47 -2.10 28.51 -6.26
CA TYR A 47 -3.21 29.07 -5.50
C TYR A 47 -3.31 30.62 -5.61
N GLN A 48 -2.61 31.23 -6.59
CA GLN A 48 -2.61 32.68 -6.78
C GLN A 48 -4.01 33.26 -7.04
N GLN A 49 -4.87 32.53 -7.72
CA GLN A 49 -6.26 32.97 -7.91
C GLN A 49 -7.04 33.10 -6.60
N GLN A 50 -6.77 32.20 -5.66
CA GLN A 50 -7.37 32.26 -4.31
C GLN A 50 -6.85 33.43 -3.49
N LEU A 51 -5.57 33.82 -3.71
CA LEU A 51 -4.99 35.00 -3.07
C LEU A 51 -5.79 36.25 -3.41
N ALA A 52 -6.06 36.48 -4.71
CA ALA A 52 -6.80 37.68 -5.16
C ALA A 52 -8.23 37.75 -4.61
N ALA A 53 -8.88 36.61 -4.41
CA ALA A 53 -10.26 36.51 -3.90
C ALA A 53 -10.34 36.50 -2.35
N SER A 54 -9.22 36.29 -1.66
CA SER A 54 -9.20 36.13 -0.19
C SER A 54 -9.50 37.45 0.53
N ARG A 55 -10.30 37.35 1.59
CA ARG A 55 -10.63 38.46 2.51
C ARG A 55 -9.79 38.47 3.79
N ALA A 56 -8.71 37.69 3.84
CA ALA A 56 -7.83 37.64 5.01
C ALA A 56 -7.29 39.03 5.39
N ALA A 57 -7.18 39.34 6.66
CA ALA A 57 -6.55 40.59 7.15
C ALA A 57 -5.08 40.67 6.69
N CYS A 58 -4.38 39.54 6.66
CA CYS A 58 -2.99 39.45 6.23
C CYS A 58 -2.72 38.08 5.60
N VAL A 59 -1.85 38.03 4.57
CA VAL A 59 -1.42 36.78 3.95
C VAL A 59 0.10 36.66 3.95
N ILE A 60 0.61 35.53 4.41
CA ILE A 60 2.05 35.20 4.36
C ILE A 60 2.38 34.72 2.96
N VAL A 61 3.36 35.35 2.31
CA VAL A 61 3.72 35.10 0.91
C VAL A 61 5.24 35.04 0.71
N ALA A 62 5.68 34.33 -0.34
CA ALA A 62 7.07 34.41 -0.80
C ALA A 62 7.36 35.76 -1.49
N PRO A 63 8.64 36.19 -1.59
CA PRO A 63 9.01 37.45 -2.27
C PRO A 63 8.45 37.59 -3.70
N ALA A 64 8.39 36.47 -4.45
CA ALA A 64 7.86 36.48 -5.81
C ALA A 64 6.33 36.78 -5.88
N MET A 65 5.60 36.64 -4.77
CA MET A 65 4.16 36.91 -4.68
C MET A 65 3.84 38.22 -3.95
N ARG A 66 4.86 39.04 -3.67
CA ARG A 66 4.72 40.29 -2.93
C ARG A 66 3.77 41.27 -3.62
N GLU A 67 3.98 41.60 -4.91
CA GLU A 67 3.14 42.54 -5.63
C GLU A 67 1.66 42.11 -5.74
N PRO A 68 1.34 40.86 -6.13
CA PRO A 68 -0.03 40.37 -6.11
C PRO A 68 -0.67 40.42 -4.70
N ALA A 69 0.10 40.17 -3.64
CA ALA A 69 -0.41 40.22 -2.27
C ALA A 69 -0.70 41.67 -1.84
N LEU A 70 0.18 42.64 -2.15
CA LEU A 70 -0.02 44.05 -1.86
C LEU A 70 -1.22 44.65 -2.60
N ALA A 71 -1.45 44.25 -3.85
CA ALA A 71 -2.63 44.68 -4.60
C ALA A 71 -3.94 44.28 -3.93
N ARG A 72 -3.94 43.20 -3.14
CA ARG A 72 -5.07 42.74 -2.34
C ARG A 72 -5.15 43.45 -0.98
N GLY A 73 -4.02 43.68 -0.32
CA GLY A 73 -3.96 44.26 1.04
C GLY A 73 -2.69 43.85 1.79
N ALA A 74 -2.80 43.79 3.12
CA ALA A 74 -1.64 43.47 3.95
C ALA A 74 -1.08 42.06 3.70
N CYS A 75 0.28 41.99 3.70
CA CYS A 75 1.01 40.72 3.61
C CYS A 75 2.25 40.72 4.52
N ILE A 76 2.67 39.52 4.91
CA ILE A 76 4.01 39.27 5.48
C ILE A 76 4.81 38.55 4.43
N VAL A 77 5.93 39.16 4.01
CA VAL A 77 6.86 38.56 3.05
C VAL A 77 7.90 37.75 3.82
N ALA A 78 8.02 36.48 3.49
CA ALA A 78 8.97 35.55 4.08
C ALA A 78 9.53 34.58 3.01
N ASP A 79 10.80 34.21 3.11
CA ASP A 79 11.48 33.37 2.11
C ASP A 79 10.80 32.01 1.93
N ASN A 80 10.32 31.42 3.02
CA ASN A 80 9.55 30.19 2.98
C ASN A 80 8.20 30.37 3.73
N PRO A 81 7.11 30.71 3.03
CA PRO A 81 5.81 30.96 3.63
C PRO A 81 5.24 29.76 4.39
N TYR A 82 5.56 28.54 3.98
CA TYR A 82 5.06 27.34 4.63
C TYR A 82 5.72 27.09 5.99
N VAL A 83 7.05 27.27 6.06
CA VAL A 83 7.78 27.23 7.34
C VAL A 83 7.34 28.39 8.26
N TYR A 84 7.16 29.58 7.69
CA TYR A 84 6.68 30.75 8.46
C TYR A 84 5.28 30.46 9.04
N PHE A 85 4.38 29.92 8.24
CA PHE A 85 3.05 29.48 8.69
C PHE A 85 3.13 28.47 9.84
N ALA A 86 3.98 27.46 9.73
CA ALA A 86 4.17 26.49 10.81
C ALA A 86 4.60 27.17 12.12
N ARG A 87 5.51 28.13 12.05
CA ARG A 87 5.94 28.93 13.23
C ARG A 87 4.81 29.81 13.77
N VAL A 88 3.99 30.40 12.90
CA VAL A 88 2.79 31.17 13.33
C VAL A 88 1.82 30.27 14.07
N THR A 89 1.60 29.03 13.64
CA THR A 89 0.73 28.08 14.38
C THR A 89 1.29 27.73 15.76
N GLN A 90 2.62 27.60 15.88
CA GLN A 90 3.28 27.37 17.17
C GLN A 90 3.13 28.60 18.09
N LEU A 91 3.39 29.81 17.58
CA LEU A 91 3.20 31.07 18.31
C LEU A 91 1.73 31.24 18.74
N TRP A 92 0.79 30.92 17.85
CA TRP A 92 -0.63 30.93 18.14
C TRP A 92 -0.99 30.00 19.29
N ARG A 93 -0.46 28.79 19.26
CA ARG A 93 -0.68 27.80 20.32
C ARG A 93 -0.10 28.24 21.67
N GLN A 94 1.05 28.91 21.66
CA GLN A 94 1.66 29.47 22.88
C GLN A 94 0.76 30.58 23.52
N HIS A 95 0.11 31.37 22.67
CA HIS A 95 -0.74 32.46 23.13
C HIS A 95 -2.16 32.04 23.56
N HIS A 96 -2.71 31.01 22.91
CA HIS A 96 -4.12 30.63 23.07
C HIS A 96 -4.31 29.23 23.67
N GLY A 97 -3.28 28.39 23.65
CA GLY A 97 -3.33 27.02 24.18
C GLY A 97 -3.15 27.02 25.71
N ALA A 98 -3.77 26.04 26.36
CA ALA A 98 -3.37 25.71 27.71
C ALA A 98 -1.92 25.25 27.73
N ALA A 99 -1.11 25.83 28.59
CA ALA A 99 0.27 25.38 28.80
C ALA A 99 0.24 23.91 29.25
N VAL A 100 1.10 23.09 28.61
CA VAL A 100 1.32 21.73 29.09
C VAL A 100 1.96 21.83 30.47
N GLN A 101 1.27 21.34 31.49
CA GLN A 101 1.77 21.38 32.85
C GLN A 101 2.72 20.19 33.04
N PRO A 102 3.96 20.43 33.53
CA PRO A 102 4.86 19.36 33.96
C PRO A 102 4.25 18.54 35.08
N GLY A 103 4.64 17.28 35.17
CA GLY A 103 4.24 16.37 36.24
C GLY A 103 3.51 15.13 35.75
N VAL A 104 3.16 14.28 36.70
CA VAL A 104 2.48 13.00 36.44
C VAL A 104 1.02 13.11 36.82
N HIS A 105 0.13 12.80 35.89
CA HIS A 105 -1.32 12.81 36.12
C HIS A 105 -1.68 11.74 37.18
N PRO A 106 -2.60 12.01 38.12
CA PRO A 106 -2.92 11.07 39.22
C PRO A 106 -3.42 9.70 38.78
N SER A 107 -3.95 9.57 37.56
CA SER A 107 -4.38 8.28 37.00
C SER A 107 -3.31 7.56 36.19
N ALA A 108 -2.11 8.10 36.06
CA ALA A 108 -0.99 7.41 35.46
C ALA A 108 -0.34 6.44 36.46
N VAL A 109 0.13 5.30 35.96
CA VAL A 109 0.90 4.33 36.74
C VAL A 109 2.37 4.47 36.33
N VAL A 110 3.20 4.88 37.25
CA VAL A 110 4.65 5.04 37.04
C VAL A 110 5.37 4.17 38.07
N ASP A 111 6.19 3.26 37.59
CA ASP A 111 6.99 2.39 38.43
C ASP A 111 8.00 3.20 39.30
N ALA A 112 8.27 2.76 40.48
CA ALA A 112 9.17 3.44 41.42
C ALA A 112 10.61 3.58 40.90
N ASP A 113 11.06 2.65 40.06
CA ASP A 113 12.40 2.64 39.44
C ASP A 113 12.42 3.39 38.10
N ALA A 114 11.27 3.93 37.62
CA ALA A 114 11.25 4.75 36.43
C ALA A 114 11.74 6.17 36.71
N VAL A 115 12.46 6.75 35.77
CA VAL A 115 13.00 8.11 35.88
C VAL A 115 12.24 9.04 34.98
N VAL A 116 11.42 9.92 35.56
CA VAL A 116 10.68 10.97 34.86
C VAL A 116 11.30 12.33 35.18
N HIS A 117 11.78 13.03 34.13
CA HIS A 117 12.37 14.36 34.33
C HIS A 117 11.31 15.33 34.90
N PRO A 118 11.65 16.23 35.85
CA PRO A 118 10.69 17.15 36.50
C PRO A 118 9.93 18.05 35.54
N SER A 119 10.49 18.38 34.38
CA SER A 119 9.83 19.17 33.31
C SER A 119 9.04 18.34 32.32
N ALA A 120 9.03 17.03 32.42
CA ALA A 120 8.21 16.17 31.57
C ALA A 120 6.73 16.18 32.03
N SER A 121 5.83 15.85 31.11
CA SER A 121 4.41 15.72 31.40
C SER A 121 3.93 14.31 31.04
N VAL A 122 3.40 13.60 32.04
CA VAL A 122 2.82 12.26 31.87
C VAL A 122 1.30 12.36 32.01
N GLY A 123 0.59 12.17 30.91
CA GLY A 123 -0.85 12.32 30.80
C GLY A 123 -1.67 11.23 31.49
N PRO A 124 -3.00 11.33 31.45
CA PRO A 124 -3.89 10.39 32.14
C PRO A 124 -3.80 8.97 31.54
N LEU A 125 -3.89 7.97 32.43
CA LEU A 125 -3.89 6.54 32.07
C LEU A 125 -2.63 6.08 31.32
N CYS A 126 -1.52 6.82 31.47
CA CYS A 126 -0.21 6.34 31.00
C CYS A 126 0.33 5.25 31.92
N VAL A 127 1.10 4.34 31.35
CA VAL A 127 1.88 3.33 32.09
C VAL A 127 3.35 3.52 31.75
N VAL A 128 4.19 3.72 32.75
CA VAL A 128 5.65 3.85 32.62
C VAL A 128 6.28 2.76 33.50
N GLU A 129 6.87 1.75 32.86
CA GLU A 129 7.35 0.56 33.52
C GLU A 129 8.76 0.75 34.12
N ARG A 130 9.19 -0.26 34.85
CA ARG A 130 10.44 -0.26 35.59
C ARG A 130 11.65 0.13 34.74
N GLY A 131 12.47 1.01 35.26
CA GLY A 131 13.73 1.42 34.63
C GLY A 131 13.52 2.25 33.32
N ALA A 132 12.29 2.61 32.99
CA ALA A 132 12.03 3.49 31.86
C ALA A 132 12.48 4.93 32.15
N HIS A 133 12.97 5.65 31.14
CA HIS A 133 13.45 7.03 31.24
C HIS A 133 12.66 7.97 30.35
N ILE A 134 12.15 9.08 30.91
CA ILE A 134 11.44 10.12 30.20
C ILE A 134 12.22 11.44 30.33
N GLY A 135 12.73 11.95 29.22
CA GLY A 135 13.59 13.14 29.12
C GLY A 135 12.88 14.47 29.35
N ALA A 136 13.68 15.53 29.43
CA ALA A 136 13.25 16.88 29.76
C ALA A 136 12.23 17.45 28.72
N GLY A 137 11.13 18.04 29.19
CA GLY A 137 10.11 18.67 28.35
C GLY A 137 9.32 17.70 27.47
N THR A 138 9.51 16.38 27.63
CA THR A 138 8.77 15.37 26.89
C THR A 138 7.33 15.27 27.39
N VAL A 139 6.40 15.14 26.46
CA VAL A 139 4.96 15.09 26.72
C VAL A 139 4.41 13.74 26.29
N LEU A 140 4.03 12.91 27.24
CA LEU A 140 3.22 11.72 27.00
C LEU A 140 1.75 12.11 27.10
N LYS A 141 0.98 11.95 26.02
CA LYS A 141 -0.47 12.18 26.02
C LYS A 141 -1.18 11.05 26.78
N SER A 142 -2.50 10.96 26.69
CA SER A 142 -3.24 9.92 27.40
C SER A 142 -2.97 8.51 26.88
N ARG A 143 -2.98 7.50 27.76
CA ARG A 143 -2.89 6.06 27.42
C ARG A 143 -1.62 5.67 26.65
N VAL A 144 -0.49 6.31 26.93
CA VAL A 144 0.79 5.91 26.40
C VAL A 144 1.37 4.84 27.34
N THR A 145 1.92 3.77 26.74
CA THR A 145 2.66 2.73 27.47
C THR A 145 4.14 2.81 27.10
N VAL A 146 5.01 2.89 28.10
CA VAL A 146 6.47 2.84 27.94
C VAL A 146 6.98 1.63 28.71
N GLY A 147 7.46 0.64 27.98
CA GLY A 147 7.92 -0.64 28.52
C GLY A 147 9.23 -0.54 29.30
N GLU A 148 9.54 -1.61 30.02
CA GLU A 148 10.73 -1.71 30.88
C GLU A 148 12.02 -1.30 30.14
N HIS A 149 12.85 -0.50 30.83
CA HIS A 149 14.17 -0.03 30.37
C HIS A 149 14.18 0.79 29.07
N CYS A 150 13.01 1.17 28.53
CA CYS A 150 12.92 2.03 27.36
C CYS A 150 13.32 3.46 27.71
N HIS A 151 13.92 4.17 26.77
CA HIS A 151 14.41 5.53 26.95
C HIS A 151 13.80 6.47 25.92
N ILE A 152 13.21 7.58 26.36
CA ILE A 152 12.70 8.66 25.52
C ILE A 152 13.48 9.93 25.86
N GLY A 153 14.07 10.54 24.84
CA GLY A 153 14.87 11.75 24.95
C GLY A 153 14.04 12.99 25.35
N ALA A 154 14.62 14.14 25.18
CA ALA A 154 14.02 15.42 25.55
C ALA A 154 13.08 15.98 24.45
N ARG A 155 12.10 16.80 24.86
CA ARG A 155 11.18 17.55 23.97
C ARG A 155 10.38 16.68 23.00
N CYS A 156 10.21 15.40 23.32
CA CYS A 156 9.40 14.50 22.53
C CYS A 156 7.90 14.73 22.77
N ILE A 157 7.09 14.42 21.76
CA ILE A 157 5.63 14.42 21.87
C ILE A 157 5.14 13.03 21.50
N VAL A 158 4.50 12.34 22.46
CA VAL A 158 3.96 11.01 22.25
C VAL A 158 2.45 11.06 22.35
N HIS A 159 1.78 10.78 21.24
CA HIS A 159 0.33 10.91 21.12
C HIS A 159 -0.45 9.74 21.75
N PRO A 160 -1.78 9.85 21.90
CA PRO A 160 -2.57 8.88 22.67
C PRO A 160 -2.49 7.45 22.10
N GLY A 161 -2.40 6.47 22.98
CA GLY A 161 -2.44 5.05 22.63
C GLY A 161 -1.15 4.49 22.05
N VAL A 162 -0.05 5.25 22.04
CA VAL A 162 1.26 4.77 21.60
C VAL A 162 1.78 3.72 22.58
N VAL A 163 2.37 2.64 22.04
CA VAL A 163 3.04 1.58 22.80
C VAL A 163 4.51 1.54 22.40
N ILE A 164 5.40 1.73 23.36
CA ILE A 164 6.85 1.71 23.19
C ILE A 164 7.43 0.57 24.03
N GLY A 165 8.11 -0.38 23.39
CA GLY A 165 8.77 -1.48 24.07
C GLY A 165 7.92 -2.73 24.28
N ALA A 166 6.87 -2.93 23.48
CA ALA A 166 6.22 -4.24 23.38
C ALA A 166 7.17 -5.29 22.79
N ASP A 167 6.95 -6.57 23.08
CA ASP A 167 7.71 -7.66 22.48
C ASP A 167 7.52 -7.69 20.97
N GLY A 168 8.61 -7.80 20.21
CA GLY A 168 8.59 -8.06 18.79
C GLY A 168 8.15 -9.48 18.47
N PHE A 169 7.83 -9.75 17.21
CA PHE A 169 7.45 -11.07 16.72
C PHE A 169 8.69 -11.97 16.57
N GLY A 170 9.05 -12.65 17.65
CA GLY A 170 10.18 -13.57 17.71
C GLY A 170 9.74 -14.99 18.11
N PHE A 171 9.71 -15.93 17.14
CA PHE A 171 9.32 -17.32 17.36
C PHE A 171 10.15 -18.26 16.50
N ALA A 172 10.55 -19.42 17.07
CA ALA A 172 11.22 -20.51 16.38
C ALA A 172 10.25 -21.69 16.17
N PRO A 173 10.15 -22.26 14.95
CA PRO A 173 9.31 -23.42 14.71
C PRO A 173 9.94 -24.69 15.28
N GLN A 174 9.19 -25.46 16.06
CA GLN A 174 9.62 -26.75 16.60
C GLN A 174 8.46 -27.74 16.61
N GLY A 175 8.53 -28.81 15.84
CA GLY A 175 7.55 -29.89 15.86
C GLY A 175 6.11 -29.47 15.48
N GLY A 176 5.94 -28.40 14.70
CA GLY A 176 4.64 -27.82 14.33
C GLY A 176 4.12 -26.77 15.32
N GLU A 177 4.86 -26.46 16.36
CA GLU A 177 4.57 -25.43 17.37
C GLU A 177 5.55 -24.25 17.26
N TRP A 178 5.21 -23.14 17.94
CA TRP A 178 6.02 -21.93 17.98
C TRP A 178 6.64 -21.76 19.38
N VAL A 179 7.96 -21.81 19.47
CA VAL A 179 8.69 -21.51 20.70
C VAL A 179 9.04 -20.04 20.71
N LYS A 180 8.64 -19.32 21.75
CA LYS A 180 8.92 -17.88 21.90
C LYS A 180 10.42 -17.62 22.04
N ILE A 181 10.90 -16.60 21.32
CA ILE A 181 12.22 -15.99 21.52
C ILE A 181 12.01 -14.76 22.37
N GLU A 182 12.57 -14.74 23.59
CA GLU A 182 12.43 -13.62 24.51
C GLU A 182 13.08 -12.35 23.92
N GLN A 183 12.42 -11.22 24.12
CA GLN A 183 12.83 -9.93 23.63
C GLN A 183 13.54 -9.17 24.78
N LEU A 184 14.87 -9.22 24.79
CA LEU A 184 15.70 -8.79 25.92
C LEU A 184 16.27 -7.37 25.75
N GLY A 185 16.17 -6.79 24.55
CA GLY A 185 16.55 -5.40 24.30
C GLY A 185 15.46 -4.41 24.76
N ALA A 186 15.68 -3.15 24.48
CA ALA A 186 14.75 -2.06 24.79
C ALA A 186 14.46 -1.21 23.55
N VAL A 187 13.87 -0.02 23.75
CA VAL A 187 13.71 1.02 22.73
C VAL A 187 14.47 2.27 23.19
N ARG A 188 15.25 2.86 22.29
CA ARG A 188 15.97 4.13 22.48
C ARG A 188 15.41 5.17 21.53
N ILE A 189 14.82 6.22 22.07
CA ILE A 189 14.27 7.35 21.31
C ILE A 189 15.09 8.58 21.66
N GLY A 190 15.58 9.26 20.63
CA GLY A 190 16.35 10.51 20.75
C GLY A 190 15.50 11.73 21.11
N ASP A 191 16.07 12.89 20.93
CA ASP A 191 15.43 14.19 21.23
C ASP A 191 14.50 14.66 20.08
N ASP A 192 13.52 15.52 20.40
CA ASP A 192 12.65 16.19 19.45
C ASP A 192 11.85 15.23 18.54
N VAL A 193 11.59 14.01 18.99
CA VAL A 193 10.81 12.99 18.28
C VAL A 193 9.31 13.22 18.51
N GLU A 194 8.52 13.07 17.45
CA GLU A 194 7.05 13.08 17.57
C GLU A 194 6.47 11.75 17.06
N ILE A 195 5.61 11.14 17.86
CA ILE A 195 5.03 9.81 17.60
C ILE A 195 3.51 9.92 17.61
N GLY A 196 2.89 9.67 16.47
CA GLY A 196 1.44 9.73 16.24
C GLY A 196 0.66 8.64 16.97
N ALA A 197 -0.64 8.85 17.08
CA ALA A 197 -1.53 8.02 17.88
C ALA A 197 -1.56 6.54 17.44
N ASN A 198 -1.60 5.62 18.42
CA ASN A 198 -1.66 4.17 18.22
C ASN A 198 -0.48 3.59 17.40
N THR A 199 0.65 4.28 17.32
CA THR A 199 1.90 3.73 16.77
C THR A 199 2.51 2.78 17.78
N CYS A 200 2.99 1.63 17.29
CA CYS A 200 3.68 0.63 18.09
C CYS A 200 5.16 0.56 17.69
N ILE A 201 6.04 0.56 18.68
CA ILE A 201 7.50 0.42 18.52
C ILE A 201 7.96 -0.76 19.38
N ASP A 202 8.29 -1.86 18.71
CA ASP A 202 8.70 -3.09 19.39
C ASP A 202 10.11 -2.94 19.95
N ARG A 203 10.36 -3.56 21.10
CA ARG A 203 11.69 -3.67 21.67
C ARG A 203 12.58 -4.59 20.83
N GLY A 204 13.88 -4.42 20.92
CA GLY A 204 14.79 -5.31 20.24
C GLY A 204 14.90 -6.70 20.88
N ALA A 205 15.28 -7.68 20.09
CA ALA A 205 15.45 -9.05 20.59
C ALA A 205 16.66 -9.17 21.53
N LEU A 206 17.83 -8.73 21.08
CA LEU A 206 19.08 -8.74 21.88
C LEU A 206 19.70 -7.34 21.97
N GLN A 207 19.59 -6.55 20.92
CA GLN A 207 19.99 -5.15 20.86
C GLN A 207 18.75 -4.27 20.87
N ASP A 208 18.91 -2.98 21.13
CA ASP A 208 17.78 -2.05 21.19
C ASP A 208 17.22 -1.73 19.79
N THR A 209 15.94 -1.39 19.72
CA THR A 209 15.34 -0.64 18.62
C THR A 209 15.67 0.82 18.81
N VAL A 210 16.12 1.52 17.76
CA VAL A 210 16.67 2.89 17.86
C VAL A 210 15.92 3.84 16.95
N ILE A 211 15.41 4.93 17.53
CA ILE A 211 14.81 6.07 16.83
C ILE A 211 15.65 7.30 17.14
N GLU A 212 16.36 7.85 16.15
CA GLU A 212 17.25 8.97 16.37
C GLU A 212 16.51 10.32 16.48
N ASP A 213 17.27 11.41 16.73
CA ASP A 213 16.72 12.75 16.97
C ASP A 213 15.87 13.27 15.81
N GLY A 214 14.82 14.02 16.12
CA GLY A 214 14.00 14.76 15.16
C GLY A 214 13.09 13.91 14.28
N VAL A 215 13.04 12.60 14.46
CA VAL A 215 12.16 11.68 13.71
C VAL A 215 10.69 12.03 13.94
N LYS A 216 9.88 11.94 12.88
CA LYS A 216 8.43 12.15 12.92
C LYS A 216 7.71 10.90 12.42
N LEU A 217 6.94 10.28 13.30
CA LEU A 217 6.10 9.13 13.01
C LEU A 217 4.65 9.55 13.10
N ASP A 218 3.88 9.32 12.06
CA ASP A 218 2.44 9.57 12.03
C ASP A 218 1.67 8.45 12.77
N ASN A 219 0.36 8.44 12.65
CA ASN A 219 -0.52 7.51 13.35
C ASN A 219 -0.47 6.09 12.76
N LEU A 220 -0.71 5.08 13.61
CA LEU A 220 -0.87 3.67 13.22
C LEU A 220 0.36 3.08 12.53
N ILE A 221 1.55 3.51 12.88
CA ILE A 221 2.81 2.97 12.37
C ILE A 221 3.21 1.74 13.20
N GLN A 222 3.76 0.71 12.53
CA GLN A 222 4.38 -0.44 13.18
C GLN A 222 5.89 -0.42 12.92
N ILE A 223 6.68 -0.30 13.98
CA ILE A 223 8.14 -0.44 13.96
C ILE A 223 8.49 -1.76 14.62
N GLY A 224 9.06 -2.69 13.86
CA GLY A 224 9.47 -4.00 14.34
C GLY A 224 10.75 -3.96 15.19
N HIS A 225 11.06 -5.09 15.83
CA HIS A 225 12.21 -5.23 16.69
C HIS A 225 13.56 -4.95 15.98
N ASN A 226 14.51 -4.36 16.68
CA ASN A 226 15.86 -4.06 16.17
C ASN A 226 15.90 -3.11 14.95
N VAL A 227 14.82 -2.38 14.67
CA VAL A 227 14.81 -1.35 13.62
C VAL A 227 15.66 -0.16 14.07
N HIS A 228 16.41 0.43 13.14
CA HIS A 228 17.10 1.70 13.33
C HIS A 228 16.57 2.75 12.37
N ILE A 229 16.12 3.89 12.89
CA ILE A 229 15.64 5.02 12.10
C ILE A 229 16.56 6.22 12.35
N GLY A 230 17.25 6.66 11.29
CA GLY A 230 18.18 7.79 11.29
C GLY A 230 17.49 9.14 11.46
N LYS A 231 18.28 10.15 11.87
CA LYS A 231 17.85 11.49 12.25
C LYS A 231 16.96 12.16 11.21
N HIS A 232 15.96 12.92 11.70
CA HIS A 232 15.07 13.76 10.90
C HIS A 232 14.33 13.02 9.79
N SER A 233 14.20 11.69 9.89
CA SER A 233 13.35 10.91 8.99
C SER A 233 11.89 11.05 9.38
N ALA A 234 10.99 10.99 8.38
CA ALA A 234 9.55 11.14 8.59
C ALA A 234 8.77 10.00 7.90
N MET A 235 7.78 9.46 8.60
CA MET A 235 6.92 8.38 8.09
C MET A 235 5.46 8.78 8.25
N ALA A 236 4.71 8.67 7.16
CA ALA A 236 3.27 8.95 7.16
C ALA A 236 2.47 7.76 7.68
N GLY A 237 1.17 7.95 7.89
CA GLY A 237 0.31 6.98 8.55
C GLY A 237 0.31 5.58 7.95
N CYS A 238 0.14 4.57 8.81
CA CYS A 238 0.04 3.17 8.46
C CYS A 238 1.30 2.57 7.80
N VAL A 239 2.49 3.19 7.96
CA VAL A 239 3.76 2.61 7.51
C VAL A 239 4.11 1.40 8.37
N GLY A 240 4.61 0.33 7.73
CA GLY A 240 5.18 -0.83 8.41
C GLY A 240 6.68 -0.94 8.13
N VAL A 241 7.49 -1.06 9.19
CA VAL A 241 8.93 -1.34 9.09
C VAL A 241 9.19 -2.66 9.82
N ALA A 242 9.54 -3.68 9.05
CA ALA A 242 9.80 -5.01 9.61
C ALA A 242 11.15 -5.09 10.33
N GLY A 243 11.29 -6.09 11.19
CA GLY A 243 12.43 -6.22 12.09
C GLY A 243 13.80 -6.16 11.44
N SER A 244 14.75 -5.57 12.14
CA SER A 244 16.16 -5.42 11.73
C SER A 244 16.38 -4.58 10.46
N ALA A 245 15.41 -3.79 10.04
CA ALA A 245 15.61 -2.82 8.94
C ALA A 245 16.33 -1.56 9.46
N THR A 246 17.20 -1.00 8.64
CA THR A 246 17.89 0.27 8.89
C THR A 246 17.43 1.33 7.91
N ILE A 247 16.91 2.43 8.42
CA ILE A 247 16.48 3.60 7.64
C ILE A 247 17.50 4.71 7.89
N GLY A 248 18.10 5.25 6.85
CA GLY A 248 19.05 6.35 6.94
C GLY A 248 18.43 7.67 7.43
N ALA A 249 19.25 8.68 7.58
CA ALA A 249 18.82 10.01 7.97
C ALA A 249 18.08 10.76 6.84
N HIS A 250 17.19 11.69 7.21
CA HIS A 250 16.45 12.55 6.27
C HIS A 250 15.60 11.77 5.24
N CYS A 251 15.20 10.56 5.56
CA CYS A 251 14.32 9.74 4.73
C CYS A 251 12.85 10.16 4.90
N THR A 252 12.05 10.00 3.85
CA THR A 252 10.60 10.13 3.95
C THR A 252 9.91 8.88 3.43
N VAL A 253 8.93 8.39 4.18
CA VAL A 253 8.18 7.18 3.83
C VAL A 253 6.69 7.52 3.74
N GLY A 254 6.14 7.40 2.55
CA GLY A 254 4.73 7.70 2.26
C GLY A 254 3.78 6.71 2.92
N GLY A 255 2.55 7.17 3.20
CA GLY A 255 1.55 6.39 3.94
C GLY A 255 1.25 5.01 3.35
N GLY A 256 1.07 4.03 4.22
CA GLY A 256 0.80 2.64 3.86
C GLY A 256 1.97 1.91 3.18
N ALA A 257 3.16 2.50 3.12
CA ALA A 257 4.35 1.81 2.59
C ALA A 257 4.87 0.78 3.59
N ILE A 258 5.52 -0.27 3.08
CA ILE A 258 6.08 -1.36 3.88
C ILE A 258 7.56 -1.52 3.53
N VAL A 259 8.43 -1.53 4.53
CA VAL A 259 9.85 -1.88 4.40
C VAL A 259 10.05 -3.28 4.98
N LEU A 260 10.51 -4.23 4.16
CA LEU A 260 10.75 -5.60 4.63
C LEU A 260 11.97 -5.67 5.56
N GLY A 261 12.05 -6.77 6.32
CA GLY A 261 13.09 -6.96 7.32
C GLY A 261 14.51 -7.08 6.77
N HIS A 262 15.51 -6.71 7.58
CA HIS A 262 16.94 -6.78 7.26
C HIS A 262 17.36 -5.97 6.02
N LEU A 263 16.61 -4.95 5.66
CA LEU A 263 16.95 -4.04 4.55
C LEU A 263 17.60 -2.76 5.06
N GLU A 264 18.44 -2.16 4.22
CA GLU A 264 19.10 -0.89 4.48
C GLU A 264 18.67 0.16 3.46
N LEU A 265 18.20 1.31 3.94
CA LEU A 265 17.91 2.50 3.14
C LEU A 265 18.98 3.55 3.45
N ALA A 266 19.66 4.03 2.40
CA ALA A 266 20.64 5.12 2.53
C ALA A 266 19.95 6.42 2.98
N ASP A 267 20.74 7.39 3.43
CA ASP A 267 20.25 8.73 3.73
C ASP A 267 19.55 9.38 2.53
N ASN A 268 18.57 10.24 2.80
CA ASN A 268 17.82 10.99 1.78
C ASN A 268 17.08 10.09 0.76
N VAL A 269 16.60 8.94 1.19
CA VAL A 269 15.70 8.09 0.42
C VAL A 269 14.25 8.53 0.66
N HIS A 270 13.49 8.70 -0.43
CA HIS A 270 12.08 9.08 -0.41
C HIS A 270 11.22 7.96 -1.00
N ILE A 271 10.38 7.33 -0.18
CA ILE A 271 9.48 6.24 -0.57
C ILE A 271 8.08 6.80 -0.81
N SER A 272 7.52 6.56 -1.99
CA SER A 272 6.13 6.93 -2.30
C SER A 272 5.12 6.10 -1.51
N ALA A 273 3.90 6.63 -1.33
CA ALA A 273 2.84 5.94 -0.60
C ALA A 273 2.55 4.55 -1.16
N ALA A 274 2.15 3.62 -0.28
CA ALA A 274 1.76 2.24 -0.56
C ALA A 274 2.83 1.40 -1.31
N THR A 275 4.09 1.81 -1.27
CA THR A 275 5.22 1.10 -1.87
C THR A 275 5.68 -0.03 -0.95
N VAL A 276 5.94 -1.22 -1.51
CA VAL A 276 6.61 -2.31 -0.79
C VAL A 276 8.09 -2.35 -1.18
N VAL A 277 8.96 -2.03 -0.22
CA VAL A 277 10.42 -2.07 -0.40
C VAL A 277 10.90 -3.49 -0.14
N THR A 278 11.38 -4.16 -1.18
CA THR A 278 11.77 -5.58 -1.16
C THR A 278 13.29 -5.81 -1.25
N ARG A 279 14.08 -4.73 -1.33
CA ARG A 279 15.55 -4.77 -1.41
C ARG A 279 16.14 -3.51 -0.81
N SER A 280 17.39 -3.58 -0.37
CA SER A 280 18.11 -2.41 0.12
C SER A 280 18.28 -1.33 -0.96
N LEU A 281 18.19 -0.06 -0.54
CA LEU A 281 18.30 1.12 -1.38
C LEU A 281 19.56 1.90 -0.99
N THR A 282 20.64 1.66 -1.70
CA THR A 282 21.98 2.16 -1.37
C THR A 282 22.28 3.56 -1.89
N LYS A 283 21.32 4.22 -2.55
CA LYS A 283 21.48 5.55 -3.13
C LYS A 283 20.32 6.45 -2.72
N PRO A 284 20.58 7.75 -2.43
CA PRO A 284 19.53 8.74 -2.27
C PRO A 284 18.63 8.82 -3.50
N GLY A 285 17.38 9.22 -3.31
CA GLY A 285 16.43 9.40 -4.41
C GLY A 285 15.01 9.02 -4.06
N GLN A 286 14.10 9.24 -4.99
CA GLN A 286 12.70 8.87 -4.86
C GLN A 286 12.44 7.51 -5.49
N TYR A 287 11.77 6.64 -4.73
CA TYR A 287 11.43 5.26 -5.12
C TYR A 287 9.93 5.05 -5.03
N THR A 288 9.37 4.45 -6.07
CA THR A 288 7.94 4.17 -6.18
C THR A 288 7.74 2.73 -6.60
N GLY A 289 6.92 1.97 -5.88
CA GLY A 289 6.58 0.57 -6.14
C GLY A 289 5.07 0.34 -6.23
N MET A 290 4.30 1.36 -6.62
CA MET A 290 2.85 1.31 -6.83
C MET A 290 2.50 1.58 -8.27
N PHE A 291 1.47 0.90 -8.77
CA PHE A 291 0.85 1.26 -10.04
C PHE A 291 -0.08 2.48 -9.85
N PRO A 292 -0.10 3.42 -10.81
CA PRO A 292 -1.09 4.50 -10.80
C PRO A 292 -2.50 3.93 -10.76
N ILE A 293 -3.40 4.59 -10.01
CA ILE A 293 -4.82 4.26 -10.05
C ILE A 293 -5.38 4.60 -11.43
N ASP A 294 -6.17 3.70 -11.99
CA ASP A 294 -6.94 3.94 -13.22
C ASP A 294 -8.36 3.40 -13.03
N ASP A 295 -9.27 3.69 -13.96
CA ASP A 295 -10.55 2.99 -13.99
C ASP A 295 -10.33 1.49 -14.25
N ASN A 296 -11.27 0.66 -13.76
CA ASN A 296 -11.09 -0.80 -13.79
C ASN A 296 -10.85 -1.34 -15.22
N ALA A 297 -11.52 -0.77 -16.22
CA ALA A 297 -11.39 -1.23 -17.60
C ALA A 297 -10.01 -0.91 -18.21
N ARG A 298 -9.37 0.21 -17.80
CA ARG A 298 -8.00 0.55 -18.18
C ARG A 298 -6.98 -0.22 -17.36
N TRP A 299 -7.22 -0.41 -16.07
CA TRP A 299 -6.37 -1.19 -15.19
C TRP A 299 -6.18 -2.63 -15.72
N GLU A 300 -7.26 -3.29 -16.09
CA GLU A 300 -7.24 -4.62 -16.68
C GLU A 300 -6.43 -4.71 -18.00
N LYS A 301 -6.41 -3.62 -18.78
CA LYS A 301 -5.59 -3.52 -20.00
C LYS A 301 -4.11 -3.25 -19.73
N THR A 302 -3.80 -2.60 -18.60
CA THR A 302 -2.42 -2.18 -18.24
C THR A 302 -1.63 -3.30 -17.56
N LEU A 303 -2.28 -4.20 -16.82
CA LEU A 303 -1.65 -5.34 -16.15
C LEU A 303 -0.77 -6.22 -17.06
N PRO A 304 -1.14 -6.51 -18.31
CA PRO A 304 -0.28 -7.29 -19.22
C PRO A 304 0.99 -6.57 -19.66
N HIS A 305 1.05 -5.24 -19.57
CA HIS A 305 2.19 -4.43 -20.05
C HIS A 305 3.26 -4.19 -18.98
N SER A 306 2.99 -4.51 -17.71
CA SER A 306 3.98 -4.42 -16.63
C SER A 306 5.11 -5.46 -16.72
N ASN A 307 5.05 -6.38 -17.68
CA ASN A 307 6.08 -7.38 -17.97
C ASN A 307 7.36 -6.81 -18.61
N ASN A 308 7.43 -5.51 -18.90
CA ASN A 308 8.65 -4.83 -19.39
C ASN A 308 9.57 -4.32 -18.25
N CYS A 309 9.55 -4.95 -17.09
CA CYS A 309 10.56 -4.71 -16.06
C CYS A 309 11.87 -5.41 -16.47
N THR A 310 12.94 -4.65 -16.65
CA THR A 310 14.28 -5.17 -17.01
C THR A 310 14.81 -6.28 -16.09
N ALA A 311 14.32 -6.37 -14.86
CA ALA A 311 14.59 -7.48 -13.94
C ALA A 311 13.86 -8.77 -14.36
N CYS A 312 12.69 -8.69 -15.00
CA CYS A 312 12.00 -9.84 -15.59
C CYS A 312 12.65 -10.30 -16.90
N GLU A 313 13.20 -9.36 -17.71
CA GLU A 313 13.93 -9.73 -18.94
C GLU A 313 15.23 -10.50 -18.67
N SER A 314 15.95 -10.18 -17.59
CA SER A 314 17.20 -10.93 -17.24
C SER A 314 16.89 -12.33 -16.71
N ALA A 315 15.80 -12.50 -15.97
CA ALA A 315 15.31 -13.82 -15.55
C ALA A 315 14.76 -14.62 -16.74
N SER A 316 14.01 -13.98 -17.64
CA SER A 316 13.48 -14.57 -18.88
C SER A 316 14.59 -15.03 -19.82
N ARG A 317 15.68 -14.25 -19.99
CA ARG A 317 16.85 -14.64 -20.84
C ARG A 317 17.64 -15.81 -20.26
N ARG A 318 17.63 -16.00 -18.94
CA ARG A 318 18.26 -17.16 -18.28
C ARG A 318 17.40 -18.41 -18.43
N TRP A 319 16.06 -18.28 -18.36
CA TRP A 319 15.10 -19.35 -18.62
C TRP A 319 15.07 -19.75 -20.10
N SER A 320 15.14 -18.80 -21.03
CA SER A 320 15.12 -19.08 -22.47
C SER A 320 16.40 -19.75 -22.99
N ARG A 321 17.51 -19.72 -22.25
CA ARG A 321 18.71 -20.54 -22.57
C ARG A 321 18.57 -21.98 -22.08
N LEU A 322 17.85 -22.21 -21.00
CA LEU A 322 17.59 -23.57 -20.47
C LEU A 322 16.46 -24.28 -21.25
N SER A 323 15.46 -23.54 -21.75
CA SER A 323 14.34 -24.10 -22.51
C SER A 323 14.75 -24.48 -23.94
N ARG A 324 15.74 -23.79 -24.59
CA ARG A 324 16.22 -24.13 -25.95
C ARG A 324 16.98 -25.44 -26.05
N GLN A 325 17.31 -26.11 -24.96
CA GLN A 325 17.89 -27.46 -24.97
C GLN A 325 16.84 -28.58 -24.91
N HIS A 326 15.52 -28.23 -24.71
CA HIS A 326 14.44 -29.23 -24.66
C HIS A 326 13.46 -29.17 -25.83
N GLU A 327 13.64 -28.24 -26.78
CA GLU A 327 12.81 -28.14 -27.98
C GLU A 327 13.31 -29.02 -29.13
N ARG A 328 13.12 -30.31 -28.99
CA ARG A 328 12.99 -31.22 -30.13
C ARG A 328 12.08 -32.39 -29.78
N LYS A 329 10.76 -32.16 -29.77
CA LYS A 329 9.70 -33.09 -30.15
C LYS A 329 8.37 -32.34 -30.23
N ASN A 330 7.74 -32.36 -31.40
CA ASN A 330 6.44 -31.78 -31.72
C ASN A 330 5.36 -32.24 -30.74
N ASN A 331 4.95 -31.34 -29.84
CA ASN A 331 3.61 -31.25 -29.25
C ASN A 331 3.45 -29.81 -28.75
N SER A 332 2.63 -28.99 -29.41
CA SER A 332 2.46 -27.58 -29.04
C SER A 332 1.66 -27.47 -27.77
N MET A 333 2.33 -27.43 -26.62
CA MET A 333 1.73 -27.08 -25.32
C MET A 333 1.53 -25.56 -25.23
N MET A 334 0.38 -25.11 -24.68
CA MET A 334 0.13 -23.70 -24.40
C MET A 334 0.09 -23.45 -22.90
N ASP A 335 0.87 -22.49 -22.44
CA ASP A 335 0.77 -21.93 -21.11
C ASP A 335 -0.37 -20.91 -21.03
N ILE A 336 -0.65 -20.38 -19.82
CA ILE A 336 -1.71 -19.39 -19.62
C ILE A 336 -1.52 -18.13 -20.47
N HIS A 337 -0.27 -17.73 -20.75
CA HIS A 337 0.01 -16.54 -21.56
C HIS A 337 -0.35 -16.75 -23.04
N ALA A 338 -0.13 -17.96 -23.57
CA ALA A 338 -0.54 -18.33 -24.91
C ALA A 338 -2.09 -18.42 -25.00
N ILE A 339 -2.73 -18.99 -23.99
CA ILE A 339 -4.21 -19.09 -23.89
C ILE A 339 -4.84 -17.70 -23.88
N LEU A 340 -4.34 -16.76 -23.06
CA LEU A 340 -4.83 -15.39 -22.97
C LEU A 340 -4.72 -14.62 -24.30
N LYS A 341 -3.83 -15.00 -25.21
CA LYS A 341 -3.73 -14.41 -26.54
C LYS A 341 -4.76 -14.95 -27.50
N GLN A 342 -5.28 -16.15 -27.25
CA GLN A 342 -6.20 -16.84 -28.12
C GLN A 342 -7.66 -16.84 -27.62
N LEU A 343 -7.92 -16.62 -26.32
CA LEU A 343 -9.26 -16.50 -25.76
C LEU A 343 -9.55 -15.08 -25.30
N PRO A 344 -10.72 -14.52 -25.60
CA PRO A 344 -11.13 -13.20 -25.10
C PRO A 344 -11.52 -13.22 -23.62
N HIS A 345 -11.77 -14.40 -23.05
CA HIS A 345 -12.21 -14.59 -21.68
C HIS A 345 -11.15 -14.11 -20.67
N ARG A 346 -11.63 -13.51 -19.55
CA ARG A 346 -10.80 -13.03 -18.42
C ARG A 346 -11.46 -13.45 -17.12
N TYR A 347 -10.76 -13.25 -16.00
CA TYR A 347 -11.31 -13.47 -14.66
C TYR A 347 -12.68 -12.75 -14.49
N PRO A 348 -13.68 -13.38 -13.91
CA PRO A 348 -13.69 -14.76 -13.36
C PRO A 348 -14.07 -15.85 -14.35
N PHE A 349 -14.16 -15.56 -15.65
CA PHE A 349 -14.76 -16.43 -16.67
C PHE A 349 -13.74 -17.14 -17.59
N LEU A 350 -12.46 -17.04 -17.34
CA LEU A 350 -11.43 -17.85 -18.01
C LEU A 350 -11.29 -19.19 -17.27
N LEU A 351 -11.67 -20.29 -17.93
CA LEU A 351 -11.79 -21.62 -17.32
C LEU A 351 -10.81 -22.65 -17.94
N VAL A 352 -9.73 -22.20 -18.59
CA VAL A 352 -8.65 -23.06 -19.09
C VAL A 352 -7.32 -22.55 -18.57
N ASP A 353 -6.61 -23.36 -17.79
CA ASP A 353 -5.35 -22.98 -17.15
C ASP A 353 -4.11 -23.37 -17.98
N LYS A 354 -4.17 -24.48 -18.73
CA LYS A 354 -3.06 -24.98 -19.53
C LYS A 354 -3.55 -25.91 -20.65
N VAL A 355 -2.91 -25.86 -21.83
CA VAL A 355 -3.06 -26.90 -22.85
C VAL A 355 -1.88 -27.85 -22.73
N ILE A 356 -2.16 -29.15 -22.60
CA ILE A 356 -1.16 -30.19 -22.40
C ILE A 356 -0.89 -31.00 -23.67
N GLU A 357 -1.88 -31.09 -24.57
CA GLU A 357 -1.73 -31.72 -25.89
C GLU A 357 -2.55 -30.91 -26.89
N LEU A 358 -1.99 -30.62 -28.06
CA LEU A 358 -2.69 -30.00 -29.19
C LEU A 358 -2.25 -30.68 -30.49
N GLU A 359 -3.19 -31.33 -31.11
CA GLU A 359 -3.11 -31.85 -32.46
C GLU A 359 -3.96 -30.98 -33.39
N SER A 360 -3.32 -30.13 -34.19
CA SER A 360 -4.03 -29.18 -35.06
C SER A 360 -5.06 -29.90 -35.94
N ASN A 361 -6.26 -29.29 -36.07
CA ASN A 361 -7.42 -29.85 -36.81
C ASN A 361 -7.99 -31.18 -36.27
N THR A 362 -7.55 -31.67 -35.12
CA THR A 362 -7.97 -32.98 -34.63
C THR A 362 -8.47 -32.93 -33.19
N ARG A 363 -7.57 -32.59 -32.24
CA ARG A 363 -7.83 -32.78 -30.82
C ARG A 363 -7.07 -31.77 -29.94
N ILE A 364 -7.64 -31.43 -28.80
CA ILE A 364 -6.97 -30.71 -27.74
C ILE A 364 -7.25 -31.37 -26.38
N LYS A 365 -6.20 -31.44 -25.55
CA LYS A 365 -6.36 -31.68 -24.12
C LYS A 365 -5.89 -30.47 -23.31
N ALA A 366 -6.73 -30.00 -22.42
CA ALA A 366 -6.44 -28.87 -21.58
C ALA A 366 -6.74 -29.19 -20.09
N ILE A 367 -6.28 -28.33 -19.21
CA ILE A 367 -6.45 -28.44 -17.75
C ILE A 367 -7.25 -27.24 -17.25
N LYS A 368 -8.21 -27.53 -16.35
CA LYS A 368 -8.80 -26.57 -15.43
C LYS A 368 -8.56 -27.02 -13.99
N ASN A 369 -7.81 -26.24 -13.21
CA ASN A 369 -7.67 -26.47 -11.77
C ASN A 369 -8.86 -25.86 -11.05
N VAL A 370 -9.50 -26.62 -10.20
CA VAL A 370 -10.68 -26.18 -9.45
C VAL A 370 -10.24 -25.78 -8.04
N THR A 371 -10.31 -24.47 -7.73
CA THR A 371 -9.85 -23.97 -6.44
C THR A 371 -10.98 -23.32 -5.64
N PHE A 372 -10.93 -23.41 -4.30
CA PHE A 372 -11.94 -22.80 -3.42
C PHE A 372 -12.05 -21.28 -3.57
N ASN A 373 -11.01 -20.62 -4.10
CA ASN A 373 -10.99 -19.17 -4.32
C ASN A 373 -11.83 -18.70 -5.53
N GLU A 374 -12.48 -19.61 -6.25
CA GLU A 374 -13.32 -19.21 -7.37
C GLU A 374 -14.67 -18.66 -6.87
N PRO A 375 -15.15 -17.52 -7.42
CA PRO A 375 -16.25 -16.75 -6.83
C PRO A 375 -17.60 -17.50 -6.78
N TYR A 376 -17.81 -18.49 -7.65
CA TYR A 376 -19.05 -19.24 -7.67
C TYR A 376 -19.22 -20.20 -6.48
N PHE A 377 -18.13 -20.58 -5.78
CA PHE A 377 -18.24 -21.43 -4.59
C PHE A 377 -18.85 -20.72 -3.38
N MET A 378 -18.88 -19.39 -3.36
CA MET A 378 -19.58 -18.63 -2.32
C MET A 378 -21.10 -18.88 -2.33
N GLY A 379 -21.65 -19.25 -3.48
CA GLY A 379 -23.10 -19.46 -3.66
C GLY A 379 -23.49 -20.87 -4.08
N HIS A 380 -22.58 -21.71 -4.58
CA HIS A 380 -22.90 -23.01 -5.17
C HIS A 380 -22.09 -24.17 -4.54
N PHE A 381 -22.41 -24.69 -3.35
CA PHE A 381 -23.44 -24.28 -2.38
C PHE A 381 -22.75 -23.91 -1.07
N PRO A 382 -23.32 -23.00 -0.24
CA PRO A 382 -22.77 -22.73 1.09
C PRO A 382 -22.66 -24.01 1.93
N GLY A 383 -21.42 -24.31 2.40
CA GLY A 383 -21.14 -25.52 3.19
C GLY A 383 -20.90 -26.83 2.40
N HIS A 384 -21.17 -26.85 1.08
CA HIS A 384 -20.87 -27.99 0.20
C HIS A 384 -20.49 -27.50 -1.21
N PRO A 385 -19.24 -27.05 -1.40
CA PRO A 385 -18.81 -26.39 -2.63
C PRO A 385 -18.71 -27.40 -3.79
N VAL A 386 -19.52 -27.20 -4.83
CA VAL A 386 -19.52 -27.99 -6.07
C VAL A 386 -19.40 -27.04 -7.26
N MET A 387 -18.51 -27.32 -8.21
CA MET A 387 -18.41 -26.53 -9.45
C MET A 387 -19.71 -26.63 -10.24
N PRO A 388 -20.35 -25.52 -10.64
CA PRO A 388 -21.55 -25.56 -11.47
C PRO A 388 -21.31 -26.33 -12.75
N GLY A 389 -22.18 -27.30 -13.06
CA GLY A 389 -22.03 -28.14 -14.26
C GLY A 389 -22.01 -27.33 -15.56
N VAL A 390 -22.76 -26.22 -15.61
CA VAL A 390 -22.73 -25.28 -16.75
C VAL A 390 -21.38 -24.63 -16.95
N LEU A 391 -20.57 -24.42 -15.91
CA LEU A 391 -19.21 -23.91 -16.04
C LEU A 391 -18.22 -24.99 -16.49
N ILE A 392 -18.51 -26.28 -16.28
CA ILE A 392 -17.74 -27.37 -16.88
C ILE A 392 -17.96 -27.38 -18.40
N LEU A 393 -19.19 -27.17 -18.86
CA LEU A 393 -19.50 -27.04 -20.30
C LEU A 393 -18.81 -25.82 -20.91
N GLU A 394 -18.79 -24.70 -20.19
CA GLU A 394 -18.08 -23.49 -20.62
C GLU A 394 -16.55 -23.73 -20.72
N ALA A 395 -15.95 -24.42 -19.75
CA ALA A 395 -14.53 -24.77 -19.82
C ALA A 395 -14.20 -25.66 -21.05
N LEU A 396 -15.06 -26.64 -21.34
CA LEU A 396 -14.96 -27.45 -22.54
C LEU A 396 -15.09 -26.63 -23.82
N ALA A 397 -15.99 -25.62 -23.84
CA ALA A 397 -16.17 -24.74 -25.00
C ALA A 397 -14.97 -23.81 -25.21
N GLN A 398 -14.40 -23.28 -24.16
CA GLN A 398 -13.19 -22.47 -24.26
C GLN A 398 -12.01 -23.30 -24.82
N ALA A 399 -11.84 -24.55 -24.39
CA ALA A 399 -10.85 -25.45 -24.96
C ALA A 399 -11.16 -25.78 -26.44
N ALA A 400 -12.44 -25.98 -26.79
CA ALA A 400 -12.86 -26.16 -28.19
C ALA A 400 -12.55 -24.92 -29.05
N GLY A 401 -12.73 -23.71 -28.48
CA GLY A 401 -12.37 -22.46 -29.12
C GLY A 401 -10.87 -22.37 -29.44
N LEU A 402 -9.99 -22.76 -28.50
CA LEU A 402 -8.54 -22.82 -28.74
C LEU A 402 -8.19 -23.75 -29.91
N LEU A 403 -8.81 -24.93 -29.95
CA LEU A 403 -8.62 -25.88 -31.07
C LEU A 403 -9.09 -25.32 -32.41
N ALA A 404 -10.23 -24.63 -32.42
CA ALA A 404 -10.77 -24.01 -33.63
C ALA A 404 -9.90 -22.86 -34.14
N PHE A 405 -9.40 -21.99 -33.26
CA PHE A 405 -8.48 -20.90 -33.62
C PHE A 405 -7.16 -21.42 -34.19
N ASP A 406 -6.58 -22.45 -33.57
CA ASP A 406 -5.38 -23.10 -34.06
C ASP A 406 -5.62 -23.70 -35.46
N ALA A 407 -6.72 -24.42 -35.63
CA ALA A 407 -7.10 -25.03 -36.93
C ALA A 407 -7.36 -23.99 -38.04
N MET A 408 -7.82 -22.80 -37.71
CA MET A 408 -8.01 -21.72 -38.66
C MET A 408 -6.75 -20.92 -38.95
N GLY A 409 -5.69 -21.08 -38.15
CA GLY A 409 -4.49 -20.24 -38.23
C GLY A 409 -4.78 -18.76 -37.92
N LYS A 410 -5.82 -18.48 -37.11
CA LYS A 410 -6.28 -17.13 -36.81
C LYS A 410 -6.03 -16.82 -35.34
N VAL A 411 -5.66 -15.57 -35.06
CA VAL A 411 -5.67 -15.01 -33.73
C VAL A 411 -6.98 -14.22 -33.56
N PRO A 412 -7.73 -14.39 -32.46
CA PRO A 412 -8.94 -13.60 -32.22
C PRO A 412 -8.60 -12.11 -32.21
N ASP A 413 -9.42 -11.31 -32.87
CA ASP A 413 -9.39 -9.86 -32.79
C ASP A 413 -10.61 -9.33 -32.03
N ALA A 414 -10.62 -8.03 -31.72
CA ALA A 414 -11.72 -7.39 -30.98
C ALA A 414 -13.08 -7.47 -31.69
N ASN A 415 -13.10 -7.83 -32.99
CA ASN A 415 -14.27 -7.81 -33.84
C ASN A 415 -14.84 -9.21 -34.10
N ASN A 416 -14.18 -10.28 -33.65
CA ASN A 416 -14.59 -11.66 -33.89
C ASN A 416 -14.73 -12.43 -32.58
N ILE A 417 -15.95 -12.83 -32.24
CA ILE A 417 -16.26 -13.61 -31.04
C ILE A 417 -16.74 -15.00 -31.42
N TYR A 418 -16.32 -15.99 -30.62
CA TYR A 418 -16.69 -17.40 -30.78
C TYR A 418 -17.88 -17.71 -29.87
N TYR A 419 -19.05 -17.98 -30.48
CA TYR A 419 -20.31 -18.19 -29.75
C TYR A 419 -20.74 -19.62 -29.76
N PHE A 420 -21.35 -20.06 -28.65
CA PHE A 420 -22.17 -21.26 -28.63
C PHE A 420 -23.37 -21.12 -29.58
N VAL A 421 -23.63 -22.16 -30.37
CA VAL A 421 -24.83 -22.29 -31.20
C VAL A 421 -25.73 -23.41 -30.71
N GLY A 422 -25.16 -24.39 -29.99
CA GLY A 422 -25.94 -25.47 -29.42
C GLY A 422 -25.07 -26.41 -28.56
N ILE A 423 -25.72 -27.10 -27.66
CA ILE A 423 -25.15 -28.13 -26.80
C ILE A 423 -26.11 -29.31 -26.84
N ASP A 424 -25.63 -30.48 -27.31
CA ASP A 424 -26.38 -31.71 -27.37
C ASP A 424 -25.82 -32.73 -26.40
N GLY A 425 -26.67 -33.62 -25.89
CA GLY A 425 -26.29 -34.80 -25.16
C GLY A 425 -25.48 -34.54 -23.85
N ALA A 426 -25.57 -33.33 -23.27
CA ALA A 426 -24.86 -33.01 -22.05
C ALA A 426 -25.26 -33.94 -20.90
N ARG A 427 -24.30 -34.55 -20.23
CA ARG A 427 -24.47 -35.43 -19.06
C ARG A 427 -23.39 -35.10 -18.03
N PHE A 428 -23.82 -34.89 -16.79
CA PHE A 428 -23.02 -34.70 -15.60
C PHE A 428 -23.01 -35.98 -14.80
N LYS A 429 -21.87 -36.63 -14.65
CA LYS A 429 -21.76 -37.99 -14.08
C LYS A 429 -21.12 -38.00 -12.70
N ARG A 430 -20.37 -36.95 -12.35
CA ARG A 430 -19.69 -36.81 -11.07
C ARG A 430 -19.69 -35.33 -10.64
N PRO A 431 -19.94 -35.00 -9.35
CA PRO A 431 -19.65 -33.68 -8.80
C PRO A 431 -18.15 -33.33 -8.93
N VAL A 432 -17.86 -32.09 -9.15
CA VAL A 432 -16.48 -31.55 -9.22
C VAL A 432 -16.32 -30.55 -8.07
N GLU A 433 -15.34 -30.76 -7.22
CA GLU A 433 -15.14 -30.04 -5.97
C GLU A 433 -13.79 -29.32 -5.94
N PRO A 434 -13.61 -28.32 -5.04
CA PRO A 434 -12.29 -27.69 -4.85
C PRO A 434 -11.20 -28.72 -4.53
N GLY A 435 -10.09 -28.64 -5.24
CA GLY A 435 -8.98 -29.61 -5.20
C GLY A 435 -8.96 -30.57 -6.38
N ASP A 436 -10.06 -30.71 -7.13
CA ASP A 436 -10.09 -31.48 -8.37
C ASP A 436 -9.29 -30.76 -9.50
N GLN A 437 -8.71 -31.55 -10.38
CA GLN A 437 -8.17 -31.08 -11.65
C GLN A 437 -8.97 -31.70 -12.80
N LEU A 438 -9.67 -30.85 -13.56
CA LEU A 438 -10.40 -31.28 -14.75
C LEU A 438 -9.44 -31.40 -15.95
N ILE A 439 -9.41 -32.57 -16.59
CA ILE A 439 -8.82 -32.76 -17.92
C ILE A 439 -9.94 -32.57 -18.93
N LEU A 440 -9.81 -31.54 -19.76
CA LEU A 440 -10.74 -31.19 -20.83
C LEU A 440 -10.22 -31.82 -22.13
N ASP A 441 -10.93 -32.80 -22.66
CA ASP A 441 -10.56 -33.59 -23.85
C ASP A 441 -11.59 -33.35 -24.94
N ILE A 442 -11.19 -32.67 -26.03
CA ILE A 442 -12.06 -32.22 -27.08
C ILE A 442 -11.54 -32.69 -28.43
N THR A 443 -12.41 -33.27 -29.24
CA THR A 443 -12.13 -33.68 -30.63
C THR A 443 -13.07 -32.98 -31.60
N ILE A 444 -12.58 -32.59 -32.78
CA ILE A 444 -13.42 -32.08 -33.85
C ILE A 444 -14.20 -33.26 -34.43
N ASP A 445 -15.53 -33.18 -34.43
CA ASP A 445 -16.40 -34.16 -35.09
C ASP A 445 -16.62 -33.78 -36.55
N ARG A 446 -16.99 -32.54 -36.83
CA ARG A 446 -17.18 -32.01 -38.20
C ARG A 446 -17.21 -30.47 -38.23
N VAL A 447 -16.88 -29.94 -39.42
CA VAL A 447 -17.03 -28.50 -39.73
C VAL A 447 -17.91 -28.36 -40.96
N ARG A 448 -19.01 -27.60 -40.85
CA ARG A 448 -19.91 -27.35 -42.02
C ARG A 448 -20.55 -25.96 -41.90
N GLY A 449 -20.45 -25.19 -43.00
CA GLY A 449 -21.09 -23.86 -43.07
C GLY A 449 -20.63 -22.87 -41.96
N GLY A 450 -19.36 -22.94 -41.54
CA GLY A 450 -18.84 -22.08 -40.49
C GLY A 450 -19.22 -22.53 -39.05
N ILE A 451 -19.98 -23.61 -38.91
CA ILE A 451 -20.34 -24.22 -37.63
C ILE A 451 -19.36 -25.38 -37.36
N TRP A 452 -18.73 -25.33 -36.20
CA TRP A 452 -17.84 -26.37 -35.69
C TRP A 452 -18.58 -27.24 -34.71
N LYS A 453 -18.58 -28.57 -34.91
CA LYS A 453 -19.13 -29.55 -33.97
C LYS A 453 -18.00 -30.33 -33.33
N PHE A 454 -18.05 -30.44 -31.99
CA PHE A 454 -17.03 -31.11 -31.19
C PHE A 454 -17.65 -32.17 -30.29
N LYS A 455 -16.90 -33.25 -30.05
CA LYS A 455 -17.15 -34.16 -28.93
C LYS A 455 -16.25 -33.72 -27.78
N ALA A 456 -16.81 -33.49 -26.61
CA ALA A 456 -16.14 -32.93 -25.47
C ALA A 456 -16.38 -33.75 -24.21
N VAL A 457 -15.29 -34.08 -23.51
CA VAL A 457 -15.33 -34.85 -22.27
C VAL A 457 -14.45 -34.19 -21.22
N ALA A 458 -14.97 -33.94 -20.03
CA ALA A 458 -14.22 -33.49 -18.86
C ALA A 458 -14.04 -34.67 -17.89
N ARG A 459 -12.82 -34.89 -17.40
CA ARG A 459 -12.48 -35.96 -16.45
C ARG A 459 -11.76 -35.43 -15.22
N VAL A 460 -11.97 -36.13 -14.08
CA VAL A 460 -11.12 -36.01 -12.91
C VAL A 460 -10.44 -37.35 -12.68
N GLY A 461 -9.13 -37.39 -12.86
CA GLY A 461 -8.41 -38.66 -12.98
C GLY A 461 -8.97 -39.50 -14.15
N GLU A 462 -9.37 -40.73 -13.86
CA GLU A 462 -9.98 -41.64 -14.84
C GLU A 462 -11.51 -41.50 -14.96
N GLU A 463 -12.18 -40.80 -14.03
CA GLU A 463 -13.62 -40.68 -14.00
C GLU A 463 -14.14 -39.57 -14.90
N VAL A 464 -15.19 -39.84 -15.67
CA VAL A 464 -15.87 -38.83 -16.47
C VAL A 464 -16.75 -37.97 -15.57
N ALA A 465 -16.44 -36.67 -15.51
CA ALA A 465 -17.27 -35.72 -14.78
C ALA A 465 -18.38 -35.13 -15.66
N CYS A 466 -18.07 -34.80 -16.92
CA CYS A 466 -19.05 -34.26 -17.87
C CYS A 466 -18.73 -34.74 -19.29
N GLU A 467 -19.76 -34.96 -20.10
CA GLU A 467 -19.62 -35.17 -21.54
C GLU A 467 -20.70 -34.40 -22.31
N ALA A 468 -20.40 -33.92 -23.50
CA ALA A 468 -21.35 -33.21 -24.36
C ALA A 468 -20.86 -33.14 -25.82
N GLU A 469 -21.78 -32.88 -26.74
CA GLU A 469 -21.50 -32.41 -28.10
C GLU A 469 -21.71 -30.89 -28.16
N LEU A 470 -20.66 -30.16 -28.49
CA LEU A 470 -20.67 -28.71 -28.52
C LEU A 470 -20.73 -28.21 -29.98
N MET A 471 -21.55 -27.22 -30.23
CA MET A 471 -21.60 -26.54 -31.54
C MET A 471 -21.27 -25.06 -31.34
N CYS A 472 -20.29 -24.58 -32.06
CA CYS A 472 -19.82 -23.20 -31.99
C CYS A 472 -19.65 -22.57 -33.37
N THR A 473 -19.75 -21.26 -33.46
CA THR A 473 -19.49 -20.48 -34.68
C THR A 473 -18.82 -19.17 -34.36
N MET A 474 -18.01 -18.68 -35.30
CA MET A 474 -17.41 -17.35 -35.19
C MET A 474 -18.35 -16.33 -35.83
N ARG A 475 -18.60 -15.20 -35.17
CA ARG A 475 -19.34 -14.07 -35.70
C ARG A 475 -18.57 -12.79 -35.52
N SER A 476 -18.61 -11.93 -36.52
CA SER A 476 -18.13 -10.55 -36.42
C SER A 476 -19.10 -9.74 -35.56
N VAL A 477 -18.54 -9.01 -34.60
CA VAL A 477 -19.30 -8.00 -33.82
C VAL A 477 -19.11 -6.69 -34.58
N GLY A 478 -20.16 -6.26 -35.31
CA GLY A 478 -20.20 -5.01 -36.02
C GLY A 478 -20.36 -3.81 -35.11
#